data_dfd84354a51d6b14644acd2b01e5cdbe
#
_entry.id   dfd84354a51d6b14644acd2b01e5cdbe
#
_cell.length_a   1.000
_cell.length_b   1.000
_cell.length_c   1.000
_cell.angle_alpha   90.00
_cell.angle_beta   90.00
_cell.angle_gamma   90.00
#
_symmetry.space_group_name_H-M   'P 1'
#
loop_
_entity.id
_entity.type
_entity.pdbx_description
1 polymer ?
#
loop_
_entity_poly.entity_id
_entity_poly.type
_entity_poly.pdbx_seq_one_letter_code
_entity_poly.pdbx_strand_id
1 'polypeptide(L)'
;KVWLRGSLPKIEQIEGVEIVKGRFVNDADIREYRKSLVIDQAMQSLLFKGADPLGARIKLDSTVFTVVGVYKGDAQRSSSSCYIPLTTGQLLYNANSPEVNNAIITIKGVHTTEAMKEFEKRVIRRLSAEHHFAPDDESAIWLDNTMETYKNFMMVFAGINIFVWIIGLG
;
A
#
# COMPACT_ATOMS: atom_id res chain seq x y z
N LYS A 1 -1.38 3.88 -18.29
CA LYS A 1 -1.88 4.78 -17.23
C LYS A 1 -0.92 4.70 -16.05
N VAL A 2 -0.54 5.84 -15.49
CA VAL A 2 0.31 5.91 -14.29
C VAL A 2 -0.54 6.28 -13.09
N TRP A 3 -0.41 5.52 -12.01
CA TRP A 3 -1.06 5.80 -10.73
C TRP A 3 -0.06 6.44 -9.77
N LEU A 4 -0.43 7.59 -9.22
CA LEU A 4 0.37 8.29 -8.23
C LEU A 4 -0.19 8.00 -6.84
N ARG A 5 0.65 7.43 -5.96
CA ARG A 5 0.28 7.04 -4.59
C ARG A 5 1.04 7.89 -3.59
N GLY A 6 0.34 8.68 -2.80
CA GLY A 6 0.91 9.30 -1.60
C GLY A 6 1.15 8.24 -0.54
N SER A 7 2.35 8.11 -0.01
CA SER A 7 2.69 7.07 0.96
C SER A 7 3.52 7.56 2.12
N LEU A 8 3.42 6.86 3.24
CA LEU A 8 4.31 6.97 4.39
C LEU A 8 5.49 6.00 4.24
N PRO A 9 6.65 6.26 4.86
CA PRO A 9 7.85 5.41 4.75
C PRO A 9 7.60 3.94 5.11
N LYS A 10 6.76 3.67 6.10
CA LYS A 10 6.48 2.30 6.56
C LYS A 10 5.75 1.41 5.54
N ILE A 11 5.16 1.99 4.50
CA ILE A 11 4.50 1.23 3.43
C ILE A 11 5.50 0.29 2.73
N GLU A 12 6.76 0.70 2.57
CA GLU A 12 7.82 -0.15 2.04
C GLU A 12 7.88 -1.52 2.74
N GLN A 13 7.84 -1.52 4.08
CA GLN A 13 7.90 -2.74 4.89
C GLN A 13 6.57 -3.49 4.93
N ILE A 14 5.45 -2.77 5.00
CA ILE A 14 4.11 -3.36 5.13
C ILE A 14 3.68 -4.06 3.85
N GLU A 15 3.89 -3.43 2.70
CA GLU A 15 3.54 -3.99 1.38
C GLU A 15 4.69 -4.84 0.79
N GLY A 16 5.85 -4.91 1.45
CA GLY A 16 7.00 -5.65 0.95
C GLY A 16 7.57 -5.06 -0.36
N VAL A 17 7.61 -3.73 -0.46
CA VAL A 17 8.11 -3.04 -1.65
C VAL A 17 9.63 -3.28 -1.77
N GLU A 18 10.05 -4.00 -2.79
CA GLU A 18 11.46 -4.31 -3.06
C GLU A 18 12.11 -3.16 -3.83
N ILE A 19 13.02 -2.43 -3.18
CA ILE A 19 13.79 -1.36 -3.82
C ILE A 19 14.96 -1.96 -4.61
N VAL A 20 15.01 -1.68 -5.90
CA VAL A 20 16.05 -2.15 -6.83
C VAL A 20 17.20 -1.15 -6.94
N LYS A 21 16.88 0.13 -6.91
CA LYS A 21 17.85 1.23 -6.96
C LYS A 21 17.44 2.39 -6.07
N GLY A 22 18.41 3.06 -5.46
CA GLY A 22 18.16 4.23 -4.63
C GLY A 22 17.48 3.89 -3.32
N ARG A 23 16.42 4.61 -2.99
CA ARG A 23 15.69 4.47 -1.72
C ARG A 23 14.18 4.70 -1.90
N PHE A 24 13.42 4.22 -0.94
CA PHE A 24 12.00 4.59 -0.81
C PHE A 24 11.85 6.00 -0.21
N VAL A 25 10.60 6.47 -0.10
CA VAL A 25 10.23 7.68 0.64
C VAL A 25 10.67 7.55 2.09
N ASN A 26 11.22 8.61 2.67
CA ASN A 26 11.66 8.62 4.07
C ASN A 26 11.01 9.74 4.88
N ASP A 27 11.29 9.77 6.19
CA ASP A 27 10.70 10.76 7.11
C ASP A 27 11.10 12.21 6.79
N ALA A 28 12.29 12.43 6.21
CA ALA A 28 12.69 13.77 5.78
C ALA A 28 11.85 14.25 4.59
N ASP A 29 11.54 13.35 3.65
CA ASP A 29 10.66 13.67 2.51
C ASP A 29 9.25 14.07 3.00
N ILE A 30 8.75 13.41 4.05
CA ILE A 30 7.44 13.71 4.67
C ILE A 30 7.47 15.07 5.38
N ARG A 31 8.47 15.31 6.25
CA ARG A 31 8.54 16.53 7.05
C ARG A 31 8.79 17.79 6.21
N GLU A 32 9.60 17.66 5.16
CA GLU A 32 10.04 18.79 4.34
C GLU A 32 9.23 18.93 3.04
N TYR A 33 8.15 18.15 2.88
CA TYR A 33 7.29 18.18 1.68
C TYR A 33 8.10 18.03 0.38
N ARG A 34 9.15 17.16 0.40
CA ARG A 34 10.02 16.99 -0.75
C ARG A 34 9.27 16.40 -1.94
N LYS A 35 9.60 16.87 -3.13
CA LYS A 35 9.05 16.34 -4.38
C LYS A 35 9.85 15.10 -4.84
N SER A 36 9.96 14.13 -3.94
CA SER A 36 10.62 12.84 -4.19
C SER A 36 9.66 11.89 -4.92
N LEU A 37 10.19 11.13 -5.88
CA LEU A 37 9.43 10.16 -6.68
C LEU A 37 10.13 8.81 -6.66
N VAL A 38 9.38 7.75 -6.35
CA VAL A 38 9.84 6.37 -6.50
C VAL A 38 9.04 5.74 -7.64
N ILE A 39 9.72 5.28 -8.67
CA ILE A 39 9.12 4.73 -9.89
C ILE A 39 9.27 3.20 -9.94
N ASP A 40 8.43 2.52 -10.70
CA ASP A 40 8.61 1.09 -10.97
C ASP A 40 9.63 0.84 -12.10
N GLN A 41 10.10 -0.40 -12.21
CA GLN A 41 11.03 -0.81 -13.26
C GLN A 41 10.45 -0.66 -14.68
N ALA A 42 9.13 -0.81 -14.84
CA ALA A 42 8.49 -0.63 -16.14
C ALA A 42 8.60 0.82 -16.60
N MET A 43 8.35 1.76 -15.69
CA MET A 43 8.50 3.20 -15.97
C MET A 43 9.97 3.57 -16.20
N GLN A 44 10.89 2.99 -15.43
CA GLN A 44 12.33 3.16 -15.66
C GLN A 44 12.70 2.74 -17.10
N SER A 45 12.29 1.56 -17.52
CA SER A 45 12.59 1.03 -18.85
C SER A 45 11.99 1.90 -19.96
N LEU A 46 10.76 2.37 -19.77
CA LEU A 46 10.06 3.18 -20.73
C LEU A 46 10.68 4.58 -20.92
N LEU A 47 10.99 5.26 -19.80
CA LEU A 47 11.41 6.66 -19.83
C LEU A 47 12.92 6.83 -20.00
N PHE A 48 13.72 5.92 -19.42
CA PHE A 48 15.17 6.07 -19.34
C PHE A 48 15.96 5.15 -20.27
N LYS A 49 15.31 4.13 -20.87
CA LYS A 49 15.93 3.24 -21.87
C LYS A 49 17.31 2.69 -21.45
N GLY A 50 17.47 2.36 -20.17
CA GLY A 50 18.72 1.83 -19.60
C GLY A 50 19.63 2.87 -18.92
N ALA A 51 19.35 4.17 -19.06
CA ALA A 51 20.07 5.20 -18.30
C ALA A 51 19.68 5.16 -16.82
N ASP A 52 20.55 5.72 -15.96
CA ASP A 52 20.26 5.80 -14.52
C ASP A 52 19.19 6.88 -14.26
N PRO A 53 18.04 6.49 -13.66
CA PRO A 53 16.97 7.42 -13.36
C PRO A 53 17.20 8.24 -12.10
N LEU A 54 18.14 7.85 -11.21
CA LEU A 54 18.33 8.53 -9.92
C LEU A 54 18.77 9.98 -10.10
N GLY A 55 18.08 10.88 -9.40
CA GLY A 55 18.32 12.31 -9.52
C GLY A 55 17.69 12.98 -10.75
N ALA A 56 17.16 12.21 -11.68
CA ALA A 56 16.46 12.74 -12.85
C ALA A 56 15.15 13.43 -12.44
N ARG A 57 14.75 14.44 -13.21
CA ARG A 57 13.53 15.20 -12.99
C ARG A 57 12.42 14.72 -13.94
N ILE A 58 11.28 14.36 -13.39
CA ILE A 58 10.08 13.97 -14.15
C ILE A 58 8.98 14.98 -13.86
N LYS A 59 8.38 15.51 -14.89
CA LYS A 59 7.18 16.36 -14.77
C LYS A 59 5.94 15.47 -14.76
N LEU A 60 5.20 15.51 -13.66
CA LEU A 60 3.88 14.89 -13.52
C LEU A 60 2.86 16.01 -13.36
N ASP A 61 1.91 16.09 -14.28
CA ASP A 61 0.97 17.21 -14.39
C ASP A 61 1.69 18.56 -14.43
N SER A 62 1.48 19.40 -13.42
CA SER A 62 2.12 20.74 -13.30
C SER A 62 3.38 20.74 -12.44
N THR A 63 3.71 19.61 -11.77
CA THR A 63 4.78 19.54 -10.77
C THR A 63 5.96 18.72 -11.27
N VAL A 64 7.17 19.18 -10.95
CA VAL A 64 8.43 18.47 -11.23
C VAL A 64 8.86 17.73 -9.98
N PHE A 65 9.04 16.41 -10.12
CA PHE A 65 9.55 15.50 -9.09
C PHE A 65 10.97 15.05 -9.41
N THR A 66 11.74 14.73 -8.38
CA THR A 66 13.06 14.11 -8.52
C THR A 66 12.98 12.62 -8.20
N VAL A 67 13.47 11.77 -9.11
CA VAL A 67 13.52 10.33 -8.88
C VAL A 67 14.55 10.01 -7.80
N VAL A 68 14.12 9.38 -6.71
CA VAL A 68 14.97 8.98 -5.58
C VAL A 68 15.11 7.47 -5.46
N GLY A 69 14.28 6.71 -6.15
CA GLY A 69 14.36 5.25 -6.14
C GLY A 69 13.58 4.59 -7.25
N VAL A 70 13.92 3.32 -7.46
CA VAL A 70 13.25 2.40 -8.37
C VAL A 70 12.87 1.15 -7.59
N TYR A 71 11.63 0.74 -7.68
CA TYR A 71 11.16 -0.50 -7.06
C TYR A 71 10.76 -1.54 -8.10
N LYS A 72 10.77 -2.79 -7.69
CA LYS A 72 10.32 -3.92 -8.49
C LYS A 72 8.80 -3.88 -8.60
N GLY A 73 8.31 -3.43 -9.74
CA GLY A 73 6.89 -3.42 -10.04
C GLY A 73 6.33 -4.83 -10.25
N ASP A 74 5.02 -4.96 -10.16
CA ASP A 74 4.31 -6.19 -10.50
C ASP A 74 4.25 -6.31 -12.03
N ALA A 75 4.96 -7.28 -12.58
CA ALA A 75 5.04 -7.53 -14.02
C ALA A 75 3.67 -7.89 -14.65
N GLN A 76 2.69 -8.29 -13.83
CA GLN A 76 1.36 -8.66 -14.28
C GLN A 76 0.38 -7.47 -14.34
N ARG A 77 0.75 -6.33 -13.75
CA ARG A 77 -0.09 -5.13 -13.80
C ARG A 77 0.14 -4.34 -15.07
N SER A 78 -0.93 -4.06 -15.80
CA SER A 78 -0.91 -3.24 -17.02
C SER A 78 -0.73 -1.74 -16.76
N SER A 79 -0.61 -1.31 -15.51
CA SER A 79 -0.46 0.08 -15.09
C SER A 79 0.72 0.26 -14.15
N SER A 80 1.58 1.22 -14.46
CA SER A 80 2.67 1.65 -13.59
C SER A 80 2.17 2.43 -12.39
N SER A 81 2.77 2.22 -11.24
CA SER A 81 2.51 3.00 -10.03
C SER A 81 3.76 3.73 -9.59
N CYS A 82 3.58 4.94 -9.07
CA CYS A 82 4.67 5.73 -8.51
C CYS A 82 4.32 6.12 -7.08
N TYR A 83 5.33 6.18 -6.22
CA TYR A 83 5.16 6.66 -4.85
C TYR A 83 5.74 8.06 -4.68
N ILE A 84 5.00 8.91 -3.99
CA ILE A 84 5.43 10.22 -3.52
C ILE A 84 5.19 10.33 -2.02
N PRO A 85 5.84 11.27 -1.30
CA PRO A 85 5.52 11.53 0.10
C PRO A 85 4.05 11.90 0.27
N LEU A 86 3.37 11.32 1.28
CA LEU A 86 1.95 11.57 1.53
C LEU A 86 1.66 13.06 1.69
N THR A 87 2.47 13.76 2.49
CA THR A 87 2.31 15.20 2.73
C THR A 87 2.45 16.04 1.46
N THR A 88 3.36 15.65 0.56
CA THR A 88 3.51 16.29 -0.74
C THR A 88 2.30 16.02 -1.62
N GLY A 89 1.77 14.79 -1.61
CA GLY A 89 0.55 14.43 -2.33
C GLY A 89 -0.65 15.23 -1.84
N GLN A 90 -0.86 15.32 -0.55
CA GLN A 90 -1.92 16.13 0.05
C GLN A 90 -1.79 17.61 -0.33
N LEU A 91 -0.59 18.19 -0.22
CA LEU A 91 -0.37 19.59 -0.55
C LEU A 91 -0.67 19.90 -2.02
N LEU A 92 -0.32 19.01 -2.95
CA LEU A 92 -0.45 19.26 -4.39
C LEU A 92 -1.84 18.93 -4.95
N TYR A 93 -2.47 17.87 -4.44
CA TYR A 93 -3.70 17.32 -5.04
C TYR A 93 -4.92 17.39 -4.12
N ASN A 94 -4.72 17.64 -2.83
CA ASN A 94 -5.80 17.69 -1.84
C ASN A 94 -5.55 18.75 -0.75
N ALA A 95 -5.08 19.92 -1.14
CA ALA A 95 -4.65 20.98 -0.23
C ALA A 95 -5.74 21.47 0.76
N ASN A 96 -7.02 21.27 0.43
CA ASN A 96 -8.16 21.70 1.23
C ASN A 96 -8.77 20.57 2.10
N SER A 97 -8.25 19.35 2.01
CA SER A 97 -8.74 18.23 2.81
C SER A 97 -7.56 17.37 3.30
N PRO A 98 -7.44 17.15 4.62
CA PRO A 98 -6.44 16.26 5.18
C PRO A 98 -6.83 14.77 5.05
N GLU A 99 -7.80 14.45 4.23
CA GLU A 99 -8.35 13.11 4.08
C GLU A 99 -7.31 12.11 3.57
N VAL A 100 -7.42 10.90 4.07
CA VAL A 100 -6.64 9.74 3.64
C VAL A 100 -7.60 8.66 3.22
N ASN A 101 -7.48 8.19 1.98
CA ASN A 101 -8.41 7.22 1.41
C ASN A 101 -8.21 5.81 1.99
N ASN A 102 -6.99 5.49 2.44
CA ASN A 102 -6.63 4.15 2.89
C ASN A 102 -5.61 4.21 4.02
N ALA A 103 -5.83 3.44 5.08
CA ALA A 103 -4.87 3.23 6.16
C ALA A 103 -4.55 1.73 6.25
N ILE A 104 -3.27 1.38 6.12
CA ILE A 104 -2.79 0.01 6.28
C ILE A 104 -2.09 -0.11 7.62
N ILE A 105 -2.55 -1.06 8.44
CA ILE A 105 -2.07 -1.25 9.81
C ILE A 105 -1.50 -2.66 9.95
N THR A 106 -0.27 -2.77 10.43
CA THR A 106 0.31 -4.06 10.81
C THR A 106 0.14 -4.28 12.31
N ILE A 107 -0.47 -5.41 12.68
CA ILE A 107 -0.76 -5.76 14.07
C ILE A 107 0.16 -6.90 14.50
N LYS A 108 0.83 -6.73 15.63
CA LYS A 108 1.65 -7.78 16.24
C LYS A 108 0.91 -8.40 17.43
N GLY A 109 1.07 -9.72 17.62
CA GLY A 109 0.53 -10.41 18.79
C GLY A 109 -0.94 -10.81 18.69
N VAL A 110 -1.61 -10.58 17.58
CA VAL A 110 -2.98 -11.05 17.31
C VAL A 110 -2.89 -12.29 16.43
N HIS A 111 -3.19 -13.47 17.01
CA HIS A 111 -3.04 -14.75 16.32
C HIS A 111 -4.36 -15.51 16.16
N THR A 112 -5.45 -15.03 16.78
CA THR A 112 -6.78 -15.67 16.70
C THR A 112 -7.78 -14.76 16.01
N THR A 113 -8.80 -15.37 15.40
CA THR A 113 -9.89 -14.64 14.74
C THR A 113 -10.69 -13.81 15.74
N GLU A 114 -10.87 -14.34 16.96
CA GLU A 114 -11.59 -13.66 18.04
C GLU A 114 -10.84 -12.40 18.49
N ALA A 115 -9.53 -12.50 18.70
CA ALA A 115 -8.69 -11.35 19.06
C ALA A 115 -8.65 -10.29 17.95
N MET A 116 -8.70 -10.72 16.67
CA MET A 116 -8.80 -9.79 15.56
C MET A 116 -10.14 -9.07 15.54
N LYS A 117 -11.26 -9.76 15.70
CA LYS A 117 -12.58 -9.15 15.77
C LYS A 117 -12.71 -8.16 16.93
N GLU A 118 -12.11 -8.48 18.08
CA GLU A 118 -12.06 -7.56 19.22
C GLU A 118 -11.21 -6.31 18.92
N PHE A 119 -10.12 -6.48 18.17
CA PHE A 119 -9.31 -5.35 17.71
C PHE A 119 -10.10 -4.48 16.73
N GLU A 120 -10.76 -5.07 15.73
CA GLU A 120 -11.61 -4.35 14.76
C GLU A 120 -12.69 -3.53 15.46
N LYS A 121 -13.40 -4.13 16.42
CA LYS A 121 -14.41 -3.41 17.22
C LYS A 121 -13.82 -2.23 17.98
N ARG A 122 -12.62 -2.36 18.52
CA ARG A 122 -11.93 -1.24 19.21
C ARG A 122 -11.56 -0.12 18.25
N VAL A 123 -11.07 -0.47 17.06
CA VAL A 123 -10.74 0.50 16.00
C VAL A 123 -11.99 1.25 15.57
N ILE A 124 -13.08 0.54 15.24
CA ILE A 124 -14.34 1.13 14.84
C ILE A 124 -14.88 2.07 15.94
N ARG A 125 -14.89 1.62 17.20
CA ARG A 125 -15.35 2.44 18.32
C ARG A 125 -14.52 3.72 18.50
N ARG A 126 -13.20 3.63 18.30
CA ARG A 126 -12.33 4.81 18.39
C ARG A 126 -12.58 5.78 17.25
N LEU A 127 -12.68 5.28 16.02
CA LEU A 127 -12.92 6.09 14.84
C LEU A 127 -14.33 6.68 14.84
N SER A 128 -15.34 5.93 15.28
CA SER A 128 -16.71 6.43 15.37
C SER A 128 -16.85 7.60 16.37
N ALA A 129 -16.12 7.54 17.48
CA ALA A 129 -16.09 8.64 18.45
C ALA A 129 -15.37 9.88 17.91
N GLU A 130 -14.31 9.71 17.13
CA GLU A 130 -13.52 10.80 16.55
C GLU A 130 -14.24 11.46 15.35
N HIS A 131 -14.92 10.66 14.52
CA HIS A 131 -15.53 11.09 13.26
C HIS A 131 -17.06 11.17 13.31
N HIS A 132 -17.67 10.98 14.50
CA HIS A 132 -19.10 11.17 14.75
C HIS A 132 -20.05 10.32 13.87
N PHE A 133 -19.71 9.05 13.62
CA PHE A 133 -20.60 8.09 12.98
C PHE A 133 -21.04 6.98 13.96
N ALA A 134 -22.13 6.28 13.66
CA ALA A 134 -22.62 5.19 14.50
C ALA A 134 -21.67 3.96 14.40
N PRO A 135 -21.27 3.33 15.55
CA PRO A 135 -20.33 2.20 15.53
C PRO A 135 -20.86 0.94 14.81
N ASP A 136 -22.16 0.86 14.56
CA ASP A 136 -22.88 -0.19 13.83
C ASP A 136 -23.14 0.15 12.35
N ASP A 137 -22.69 1.32 11.90
CA ASP A 137 -22.78 1.71 10.50
C ASP A 137 -21.65 1.06 9.66
N GLU A 138 -21.96 -0.10 9.07
CA GLU A 138 -21.03 -0.85 8.21
C GLU A 138 -20.66 -0.09 6.91
N SER A 139 -21.41 0.95 6.56
CA SER A 139 -21.12 1.78 5.37
C SER A 139 -20.07 2.87 5.63
N ALA A 140 -19.85 3.23 6.89
CA ALA A 140 -18.95 4.32 7.27
C ALA A 140 -17.46 3.94 7.14
N ILE A 141 -17.12 2.67 7.45
CA ILE A 141 -15.75 2.16 7.36
C ILE A 141 -15.76 0.73 6.84
N TRP A 142 -14.98 0.49 5.81
CA TRP A 142 -14.70 -0.86 5.33
C TRP A 142 -13.34 -1.33 5.87
N LEU A 143 -13.35 -2.43 6.62
CA LEU A 143 -12.15 -3.08 7.14
C LEU A 143 -11.86 -4.34 6.32
N ASP A 144 -10.70 -4.39 5.70
CA ASP A 144 -10.20 -5.60 5.02
C ASP A 144 -9.25 -6.36 5.95
N ASN A 145 -9.67 -7.57 6.32
CA ASN A 145 -8.93 -8.43 7.23
C ASN A 145 -8.18 -9.53 6.47
N THR A 146 -6.92 -9.27 6.17
CA THR A 146 -6.04 -10.19 5.44
C THR A 146 -5.89 -11.56 6.15
N MET A 147 -6.05 -11.64 7.48
CA MET A 147 -5.95 -12.90 8.23
C MET A 147 -7.14 -13.83 7.92
N GLU A 148 -8.34 -13.29 7.78
CA GLU A 148 -9.53 -14.09 7.44
C GLU A 148 -9.43 -14.62 6.01
N THR A 149 -9.02 -13.78 5.09
CA THR A 149 -8.74 -14.16 3.70
C THR A 149 -7.68 -15.26 3.62
N TYR A 150 -6.58 -15.14 4.38
CA TYR A 150 -5.53 -16.15 4.44
C TYR A 150 -6.02 -17.49 5.01
N LYS A 151 -6.81 -17.48 6.09
CA LYS A 151 -7.40 -18.69 6.66
C LYS A 151 -8.33 -19.40 5.67
N ASN A 152 -9.20 -18.66 4.99
CA ASN A 152 -10.09 -19.22 3.97
C ASN A 152 -9.29 -19.87 2.84
N PHE A 153 -8.23 -19.24 2.39
CA PHE A 153 -7.31 -19.78 1.39
C PHE A 153 -6.65 -21.09 1.86
N MET A 154 -6.15 -21.13 3.10
CA MET A 154 -5.53 -22.34 3.68
C MET A 154 -6.54 -23.50 3.83
N MET A 155 -7.80 -23.21 4.17
CA MET A 155 -8.85 -24.24 4.20
C MET A 155 -9.14 -24.84 2.83
N VAL A 156 -9.16 -24.02 1.77
CA VAL A 156 -9.32 -24.51 0.39
C VAL A 156 -8.15 -25.40 0.00
N PHE A 157 -6.91 -25.01 0.31
CA PHE A 157 -5.73 -25.85 0.04
C PHE A 157 -5.75 -27.17 0.80
N ALA A 158 -6.15 -27.15 2.08
CA ALA A 158 -6.30 -28.36 2.87
C ALA A 158 -7.35 -29.30 2.24
N GLY A 159 -8.49 -28.76 1.78
CA GLY A 159 -9.52 -29.52 1.08
C GLY A 159 -9.00 -30.15 -0.23
N ILE A 160 -8.27 -29.39 -1.03
CA ILE A 160 -7.64 -29.90 -2.27
C ILE A 160 -6.64 -31.02 -1.95
N ASN A 161 -5.80 -30.86 -0.93
CA ASN A 161 -4.85 -31.88 -0.52
C ASN A 161 -5.55 -33.18 -0.11
N ILE A 162 -6.61 -33.10 0.71
CA ILE A 162 -7.41 -34.27 1.12
C ILE A 162 -8.03 -34.95 -0.11
N PHE A 163 -8.58 -34.18 -1.04
CA PHE A 163 -9.20 -34.70 -2.26
C PHE A 163 -8.17 -35.43 -3.14
N VAL A 164 -6.96 -34.87 -3.31
CA VAL A 164 -5.87 -35.51 -4.05
C VAL A 164 -5.42 -36.81 -3.38
N TRP A 165 -5.35 -36.86 -2.04
CA TRP A 165 -5.05 -38.06 -1.28
C TRP A 165 -6.11 -39.18 -1.49
N ILE A 166 -7.38 -38.81 -1.48
CA ILE A 166 -8.47 -39.77 -1.68
C ILE A 166 -8.42 -40.40 -3.10
N ILE A 167 -8.17 -39.57 -4.13
CA ILE A 167 -8.08 -40.07 -5.50
C ILE A 167 -6.78 -40.84 -5.74
N GLY A 168 -5.67 -40.41 -5.11
CA GLY A 168 -4.35 -41.03 -5.30
C GLY A 168 -4.17 -42.36 -4.57
N LEU A 169 -5.05 -42.72 -3.61
CA LEU A 169 -5.04 -43.97 -2.86
C LEU A 169 -6.11 -44.95 -3.32
N GLY A 170 -7.00 -44.58 -4.22
CA GLY A 170 -8.02 -45.44 -4.85
C GLY A 170 -7.64 -45.89 -6.23
#